data_33158616569f5fff45b4e7de8af7f7d3
#
_entry.id   33158616569f5fff45b4e7de8af7f7d3
#
_cell.length_a   1.000
_cell.length_b   1.000
_cell.length_c   1.000
_cell.angle_alpha   90.00
_cell.angle_beta   90.00
_cell.angle_gamma   90.00
#
_symmetry.space_group_name_H-M   'P 1'
#
loop_
_entity.id
_entity.type
_entity.pdbx_description
1 polymer ?
#
loop_
_entity_poly.entity_id
_entity_poly.type
_entity_poly.pdbx_seq_one_letter_code
_entity_poly.pdbx_strand_id
1 'polypeptide(L)'
;MIEIPILRWGKPYESLEKHEIVHFETGETLAKLHQATGGMVQMDKRHAQRARDVLRQFSIEQLIEMMAKAGDLYLNATLPMGTGTQSPADFCRLQSASTGLPEHMAAFNMKKNHFVLHHMREILEALTRGLPFDVLTKGFGKENRGVMLSYQAHSPVLGMVLPSNSPGVHTLWLPVIPLQIGLVMKPGSQEPFTPYRMAEAFFAAGVPREAISIYPGAHDVGTAVTEACGRTMVFGGQQMVEKYSGNPRVQVHGPGFSKILLGDDVVDDWEKYIDLMADSVFLNGGRGCINCSGIWASRHTAEIADALARKLGPVEPLPMTNPKASLAAFTSKGVAAGVSAQIDEGCQEGGVTEVTAKYRNGARLVEHERCDYLRPTIVHCSSPEPALVKAEYMFPFATVVECPQEKMISSIGPTLVCTVLTNDTKWKQKLLDATNIDRLNLGEVKTLALNWLQPHEGNIIDFLFRSRAFQTEAPPAH
;
A
#
# COMPACT_ATOMS: atom_id res chain seq x y z
N MET A 1 -20.52 -20.99 -8.22
CA MET A 1 -19.24 -20.35 -8.63
C MET A 1 -19.58 -18.92 -9.03
N ILE A 2 -18.84 -17.93 -8.52
CA ILE A 2 -19.08 -16.52 -8.80
C ILE A 2 -18.36 -16.15 -10.10
N GLU A 3 -19.07 -15.47 -11.04
CA GLU A 3 -18.47 -14.84 -12.21
C GLU A 3 -18.46 -13.32 -12.02
N ILE A 4 -17.28 -12.70 -12.13
CA ILE A 4 -17.08 -11.27 -11.87
C ILE A 4 -16.86 -10.58 -13.23
N PRO A 5 -17.77 -9.68 -13.64
CA PRO A 5 -17.69 -8.99 -14.93
C PRO A 5 -16.66 -7.86 -14.91
N ILE A 6 -16.24 -7.39 -16.07
CA ILE A 6 -15.59 -6.09 -16.22
C ILE A 6 -16.60 -5.00 -15.87
N LEU A 7 -16.19 -3.93 -15.22
CA LEU A 7 -17.03 -2.74 -15.03
C LEU A 7 -16.56 -1.64 -15.99
N ARG A 8 -17.34 -1.37 -17.05
CA ARG A 8 -17.07 -0.31 -18.01
C ARG A 8 -17.94 0.91 -17.66
N TRP A 9 -17.35 1.89 -16.99
CA TRP A 9 -18.10 3.04 -16.45
C TRP A 9 -19.34 2.58 -15.67
N GLY A 10 -19.11 1.68 -14.72
CA GLY A 10 -20.11 1.09 -13.84
C GLY A 10 -21.08 0.09 -14.47
N LYS A 11 -20.99 -0.14 -15.79
CA LYS A 11 -21.81 -1.14 -16.49
C LYS A 11 -21.07 -2.47 -16.54
N PRO A 12 -21.70 -3.57 -16.08
CA PRO A 12 -21.10 -4.89 -16.20
C PRO A 12 -20.96 -5.30 -17.68
N TYR A 13 -19.82 -5.89 -18.00
CA TYR A 13 -19.52 -6.41 -19.32
C TYR A 13 -18.85 -7.78 -19.21
N GLU A 14 -19.40 -8.77 -19.90
CA GLU A 14 -18.90 -10.14 -19.94
C GLU A 14 -18.06 -10.33 -21.20
N SER A 15 -16.78 -10.67 -21.02
CA SER A 15 -15.90 -11.05 -22.12
C SER A 15 -15.87 -12.56 -22.33
N LEU A 16 -15.38 -13.00 -23.48
CA LEU A 16 -15.17 -14.44 -23.75
C LEU A 16 -14.01 -14.99 -22.93
N GLU A 17 -12.97 -14.21 -22.75
CA GLU A 17 -11.81 -14.62 -21.99
C GLU A 17 -12.07 -14.43 -20.49
N LYS A 18 -11.78 -15.47 -19.70
CA LYS A 18 -11.95 -15.50 -18.25
C LYS A 18 -10.67 -16.04 -17.59
N HIS A 19 -10.30 -15.44 -16.48
CA HIS A 19 -9.24 -15.93 -15.61
C HIS A 19 -9.84 -16.60 -14.38
N GLU A 20 -9.40 -17.80 -14.03
CA GLU A 20 -9.83 -18.49 -12.82
C GLU A 20 -9.01 -18.02 -11.63
N ILE A 21 -9.71 -17.54 -10.60
CA ILE A 21 -9.13 -17.27 -9.29
C ILE A 21 -9.23 -18.56 -8.50
N VAL A 22 -8.08 -19.10 -8.10
CA VAL A 22 -8.02 -20.39 -7.43
C VAL A 22 -7.61 -20.26 -5.96
N HIS A 23 -8.05 -21.18 -5.16
CA HIS A 23 -7.57 -21.36 -3.80
C HIS A 23 -6.09 -21.78 -3.84
N PHE A 24 -5.23 -20.99 -3.20
CA PHE A 24 -3.78 -21.14 -3.31
C PHE A 24 -3.29 -22.52 -2.84
N GLU A 25 -3.95 -23.15 -1.89
CA GLU A 25 -3.54 -24.42 -1.31
C GLU A 25 -4.22 -25.63 -1.98
N THR A 26 -5.54 -25.55 -2.26
CA THR A 26 -6.30 -26.69 -2.82
C THR A 26 -6.39 -26.66 -4.35
N GLY A 27 -6.24 -25.50 -4.99
CA GLY A 27 -6.44 -25.32 -6.42
C GLY A 27 -7.91 -25.27 -6.85
N GLU A 28 -8.84 -25.30 -5.89
CA GLU A 28 -10.26 -25.14 -6.17
C GLU A 28 -10.56 -23.77 -6.79
N THR A 29 -11.37 -23.71 -7.84
CA THR A 29 -11.78 -22.44 -8.46
C THR A 29 -12.75 -21.69 -7.53
N LEU A 30 -12.33 -20.52 -7.05
CA LEU A 30 -13.11 -19.64 -6.18
C LEU A 30 -14.04 -18.73 -6.98
N ALA A 31 -13.55 -18.18 -8.08
CA ALA A 31 -14.31 -17.30 -8.96
C ALA A 31 -13.73 -17.30 -10.38
N LYS A 32 -14.54 -16.87 -11.35
CA LYS A 32 -14.10 -16.57 -12.74
C LYS A 32 -14.16 -15.07 -12.96
N LEU A 33 -13.07 -14.49 -13.41
CA LEU A 33 -12.91 -13.06 -13.62
C LEU A 33 -12.79 -12.77 -15.11
N HIS A 34 -13.79 -12.06 -15.68
CA HIS A 34 -13.77 -11.64 -17.07
C HIS A 34 -12.58 -10.72 -17.36
N GLN A 35 -11.88 -10.95 -18.46
CA GLN A 35 -10.66 -10.25 -18.83
C GLN A 35 -10.92 -9.14 -19.84
N ALA A 36 -10.38 -7.95 -19.56
CA ALA A 36 -10.32 -6.84 -20.50
C ALA A 36 -9.07 -6.93 -21.38
N THR A 37 -9.03 -6.13 -22.42
CA THR A 37 -7.85 -5.91 -23.26
C THR A 37 -7.43 -4.44 -23.17
N GLY A 38 -6.17 -4.14 -23.47
CA GLY A 38 -5.65 -2.76 -23.54
C GLY A 38 -6.45 -1.90 -24.54
N GLY A 39 -6.89 -2.50 -25.67
CA GLY A 39 -7.75 -1.83 -26.66
C GLY A 39 -9.10 -1.37 -26.09
N MET A 40 -9.70 -2.17 -25.19
CA MET A 40 -10.94 -1.80 -24.51
C MET A 40 -10.77 -0.55 -23.64
N VAL A 41 -9.69 -0.48 -22.86
CA VAL A 41 -9.36 0.69 -22.02
C VAL A 41 -9.13 1.94 -22.88
N GLN A 42 -8.38 1.81 -23.99
CA GLN A 42 -8.10 2.92 -24.90
C GLN A 42 -9.37 3.42 -25.59
N MET A 43 -10.31 2.55 -25.95
CA MET A 43 -11.59 2.92 -26.50
C MET A 43 -12.46 3.66 -25.48
N ASP A 44 -12.46 3.22 -24.25
CA ASP A 44 -13.33 3.73 -23.17
C ASP A 44 -12.83 5.07 -22.58
N LYS A 45 -11.55 5.44 -22.76
CA LYS A 45 -10.99 6.69 -22.23
C LYS A 45 -11.74 7.95 -22.66
N ARG A 46 -12.43 7.91 -23.82
CA ARG A 46 -13.27 9.01 -24.31
C ARG A 46 -14.40 9.39 -23.34
N HIS A 47 -14.78 8.50 -22.45
CA HIS A 47 -15.81 8.72 -21.44
C HIS A 47 -15.27 9.19 -20.08
N ALA A 48 -13.95 9.35 -19.93
CA ALA A 48 -13.31 9.72 -18.67
C ALA A 48 -13.84 11.04 -18.08
N GLN A 49 -14.11 12.06 -18.96
CA GLN A 49 -14.65 13.33 -18.51
C GLN A 49 -16.03 13.18 -17.85
N ARG A 50 -16.89 12.29 -18.39
CA ARG A 50 -18.22 12.03 -17.82
C ARG A 50 -18.15 11.52 -16.38
N ALA A 51 -17.13 10.70 -16.03
CA ALA A 51 -16.94 10.23 -14.65
C ALA A 51 -16.79 11.40 -13.66
N ARG A 52 -16.04 12.44 -14.05
CA ARG A 52 -15.90 13.66 -13.26
C ARG A 52 -17.20 14.47 -13.26
N ASP A 53 -17.86 14.61 -14.39
CA ASP A 53 -19.06 15.44 -14.54
C ASP A 53 -20.22 14.92 -13.66
N VAL A 54 -20.38 13.60 -13.54
CA VAL A 54 -21.43 13.03 -12.68
C VAL A 54 -21.10 13.21 -11.17
N LEU A 55 -19.82 13.15 -10.79
CA LEU A 55 -19.40 13.40 -9.42
C LEU A 55 -19.58 14.89 -9.04
N ARG A 56 -19.36 15.81 -9.99
CA ARG A 56 -19.53 17.25 -9.79
C ARG A 56 -20.97 17.70 -9.61
N GLN A 57 -21.93 16.82 -9.78
CA GLN A 57 -23.33 17.08 -9.43
C GLN A 57 -23.57 17.06 -7.91
N PHE A 58 -22.61 16.56 -7.14
CA PHE A 58 -22.63 16.50 -5.68
C PHE A 58 -21.57 17.44 -5.09
N SER A 59 -21.87 18.03 -3.94
CA SER A 59 -20.85 18.73 -3.15
C SER A 59 -19.82 17.72 -2.57
N ILE A 60 -18.66 18.22 -2.17
CA ILE A 60 -17.68 17.38 -1.44
C ILE A 60 -18.31 16.80 -0.16
N GLU A 61 -19.08 17.59 0.56
CA GLU A 61 -19.76 17.18 1.80
C GLU A 61 -20.69 15.99 1.55
N GLN A 62 -21.53 16.06 0.50
CA GLN A 62 -22.39 14.94 0.11
C GLN A 62 -21.59 13.69 -0.26
N LEU A 63 -20.48 13.85 -0.98
CA LEU A 63 -19.62 12.72 -1.32
C LEU A 63 -18.92 12.14 -0.08
N ILE A 64 -18.50 12.98 0.89
CA ILE A 64 -17.95 12.51 2.17
C ILE A 64 -18.99 11.70 2.96
N GLU A 65 -20.25 12.14 3.00
CA GLU A 65 -21.34 11.39 3.63
C GLU A 65 -21.57 10.03 2.94
N MET A 66 -21.48 10.00 1.59
CA MET A 66 -21.54 8.75 0.85
C MET A 66 -20.34 7.84 1.17
N MET A 67 -19.13 8.40 1.41
CA MET A 67 -17.96 7.58 1.80
C MET A 67 -18.16 6.94 3.17
N ALA A 68 -18.67 7.68 4.17
CA ALA A 68 -18.96 7.12 5.49
C ALA A 68 -19.98 5.97 5.38
N LYS A 69 -21.09 6.20 4.67
CA LYS A 69 -22.11 5.17 4.41
C LYS A 69 -21.52 3.97 3.65
N ALA A 70 -20.67 4.21 2.65
CA ALA A 70 -20.00 3.15 1.90
C ALA A 70 -19.06 2.33 2.81
N GLY A 71 -18.38 2.98 3.75
CA GLY A 71 -17.56 2.33 4.76
C GLY A 71 -18.36 1.33 5.59
N ASP A 72 -19.51 1.74 6.10
CA ASP A 72 -20.40 0.86 6.88
C ASP A 72 -20.92 -0.30 6.05
N LEU A 73 -21.32 -0.06 4.80
CA LEU A 73 -21.76 -1.10 3.87
C LEU A 73 -20.60 -2.06 3.51
N TYR A 74 -19.42 -1.53 3.23
CA TYR A 74 -18.24 -2.34 2.94
C TYR A 74 -17.88 -3.28 4.10
N LEU A 75 -17.94 -2.78 5.34
CA LEU A 75 -17.58 -3.57 6.52
C LEU A 75 -18.65 -4.59 6.90
N ASN A 76 -19.96 -4.24 6.78
CA ASN A 76 -21.02 -4.98 7.45
C ASN A 76 -22.06 -5.61 6.50
N ALA A 77 -22.21 -5.12 5.26
CA ALA A 77 -23.28 -5.56 4.39
C ALA A 77 -22.90 -6.78 3.53
N THR A 78 -23.88 -7.59 3.19
CA THR A 78 -23.80 -8.50 2.05
C THR A 78 -24.01 -7.69 0.78
N LEU A 79 -23.00 -7.64 -0.09
CA LEU A 79 -22.98 -6.83 -1.31
C LEU A 79 -23.00 -7.73 -2.56
N PRO A 80 -23.45 -7.22 -3.71
CA PRO A 80 -23.28 -7.91 -4.98
C PRO A 80 -21.80 -8.21 -5.26
N MET A 81 -21.54 -9.36 -5.87
CA MET A 81 -20.22 -9.75 -6.34
C MET A 81 -20.40 -10.55 -7.65
N GLY A 82 -20.41 -9.84 -8.77
CA GLY A 82 -20.68 -10.43 -10.06
C GLY A 82 -22.06 -11.12 -10.11
N THR A 83 -22.09 -12.43 -10.45
CA THR A 83 -23.33 -13.23 -10.51
C THR A 83 -23.87 -13.67 -9.15
N GLY A 84 -23.18 -13.32 -8.06
CA GLY A 84 -23.56 -13.71 -6.70
C GLY A 84 -23.54 -12.53 -5.73
N THR A 85 -23.44 -12.87 -4.45
CA THR A 85 -23.30 -11.91 -3.34
C THR A 85 -22.12 -12.31 -2.46
N GLN A 86 -21.63 -11.38 -1.67
CA GLN A 86 -20.50 -11.57 -0.78
C GLN A 86 -20.78 -10.92 0.58
N SER A 87 -20.87 -11.71 1.62
CA SER A 87 -20.88 -11.23 3.00
C SER A 87 -19.47 -10.77 3.42
N PRO A 88 -19.30 -10.04 4.54
CA PRO A 88 -17.97 -9.73 5.08
C PRO A 88 -17.11 -10.97 5.38
N ALA A 89 -17.73 -12.04 5.88
CA ALA A 89 -17.05 -13.31 6.13
C ALA A 89 -16.60 -13.98 4.82
N ASP A 90 -17.46 -13.99 3.78
CA ASP A 90 -17.08 -14.50 2.46
C ASP A 90 -15.93 -13.69 1.85
N PHE A 91 -15.93 -12.37 2.03
CA PHE A 91 -14.83 -11.54 1.58
C PHE A 91 -13.51 -11.97 2.23
N CYS A 92 -13.47 -12.07 3.56
CA CYS A 92 -12.23 -12.45 4.27
C CYS A 92 -11.75 -13.83 3.85
N ARG A 93 -12.67 -14.80 3.73
CA ARG A 93 -12.39 -16.18 3.28
C ARG A 93 -11.86 -16.19 1.83
N LEU A 94 -12.52 -15.53 0.89
CA LEU A 94 -12.12 -15.51 -0.52
C LEU A 94 -10.78 -14.79 -0.72
N GLN A 95 -10.59 -13.64 -0.08
CA GLN A 95 -9.37 -12.88 -0.15
C GLN A 95 -8.19 -13.68 0.45
N SER A 96 -8.38 -14.33 1.59
CA SER A 96 -7.40 -15.22 2.20
C SER A 96 -7.08 -16.41 1.28
N ALA A 97 -8.10 -17.09 0.79
CA ALA A 97 -7.97 -18.26 -0.08
C ALA A 97 -7.25 -17.97 -1.41
N SER A 98 -7.37 -16.76 -1.95
CA SER A 98 -6.71 -16.39 -3.21
C SER A 98 -5.30 -15.83 -3.02
N THR A 99 -5.01 -15.16 -1.89
CA THR A 99 -3.74 -14.44 -1.69
C THR A 99 -2.80 -15.06 -0.68
N GLY A 100 -3.29 -16.05 0.10
CA GLY A 100 -2.51 -16.67 1.17
C GLY A 100 -2.30 -15.77 2.41
N LEU A 101 -3.07 -14.67 2.54
CA LEU A 101 -3.07 -13.85 3.76
C LEU A 101 -4.02 -14.45 4.79
N PRO A 102 -3.66 -14.63 6.08
CA PRO A 102 -4.58 -15.12 7.10
C PRO A 102 -5.91 -14.36 7.16
N GLU A 103 -7.04 -15.05 7.35
CA GLU A 103 -8.39 -14.46 7.33
C GLU A 103 -8.56 -13.31 8.33
N HIS A 104 -8.01 -13.43 9.54
CA HIS A 104 -8.09 -12.36 10.54
C HIS A 104 -7.30 -11.11 10.12
N MET A 105 -6.23 -11.25 9.31
CA MET A 105 -5.50 -10.11 8.73
C MET A 105 -6.29 -9.46 7.60
N ALA A 106 -7.02 -10.24 6.79
CA ALA A 106 -7.96 -9.70 5.81
C ALA A 106 -9.05 -8.88 6.51
N ALA A 107 -9.64 -9.41 7.59
CA ALA A 107 -10.63 -8.70 8.41
C ALA A 107 -10.05 -7.42 9.05
N PHE A 108 -8.81 -7.44 9.51
CA PHE A 108 -8.15 -6.25 10.05
C PHE A 108 -7.93 -5.18 8.98
N ASN A 109 -7.51 -5.57 7.78
CA ASN A 109 -7.37 -4.64 6.65
C ASN A 109 -8.73 -4.08 6.18
N MET A 110 -9.81 -4.87 6.26
CA MET A 110 -11.17 -4.36 6.06
C MET A 110 -11.50 -3.20 7.00
N LYS A 111 -11.16 -3.34 8.28
CA LYS A 111 -11.37 -2.28 9.29
C LYS A 111 -10.54 -1.04 8.99
N LYS A 112 -9.35 -1.17 8.43
CA LYS A 112 -8.55 -0.01 7.98
C LYS A 112 -9.25 0.77 6.87
N ASN A 113 -9.77 0.07 5.85
CA ASN A 113 -10.53 0.70 4.78
C ASN A 113 -11.79 1.41 5.32
N HIS A 114 -12.53 0.76 6.21
CA HIS A 114 -13.67 1.36 6.90
C HIS A 114 -13.29 2.63 7.66
N PHE A 115 -12.19 2.58 8.43
CA PHE A 115 -11.71 3.73 9.19
C PHE A 115 -11.46 4.94 8.28
N VAL A 116 -10.76 4.75 7.17
CA VAL A 116 -10.46 5.84 6.23
C VAL A 116 -11.74 6.40 5.61
N LEU A 117 -12.67 5.55 5.22
CA LEU A 117 -13.96 5.98 4.65
C LEU A 117 -14.81 6.75 5.66
N HIS A 118 -14.82 6.33 6.92
CA HIS A 118 -15.61 6.96 7.99
C HIS A 118 -15.03 8.29 8.47
N HIS A 119 -13.67 8.44 8.44
CA HIS A 119 -12.97 9.67 8.85
C HIS A 119 -12.53 10.52 7.65
N MET A 120 -13.23 10.38 6.51
CA MET A 120 -12.82 11.03 5.26
C MET A 120 -12.74 12.54 5.36
N ARG A 121 -13.62 13.18 6.15
CA ARG A 121 -13.61 14.64 6.35
C ARG A 121 -12.29 15.10 6.98
N GLU A 122 -11.94 14.54 8.12
CA GLU A 122 -10.71 14.92 8.85
C GLU A 122 -9.46 14.64 8.00
N ILE A 123 -9.48 13.53 7.27
CA ILE A 123 -8.38 13.16 6.36
C ILE A 123 -8.23 14.20 5.25
N LEU A 124 -9.31 14.57 4.58
CA LEU A 124 -9.27 15.58 3.51
C LEU A 124 -8.88 16.96 4.04
N GLU A 125 -9.42 17.39 5.19
CA GLU A 125 -9.06 18.66 5.83
C GLU A 125 -7.55 18.73 6.13
N ALA A 126 -6.99 17.64 6.64
CA ALA A 126 -5.55 17.55 6.91
C ALA A 126 -4.71 17.55 5.62
N LEU A 127 -5.09 16.76 4.62
CA LEU A 127 -4.35 16.66 3.35
C LEU A 127 -4.46 17.93 2.50
N THR A 128 -5.56 18.68 2.57
CA THR A 128 -5.71 20.00 1.93
C THR A 128 -5.01 21.12 2.69
N ARG A 129 -4.46 20.83 3.88
CA ARG A 129 -3.75 21.79 4.72
C ARG A 129 -4.63 23.00 5.08
N GLY A 130 -5.91 22.76 5.33
CA GLY A 130 -6.90 23.77 5.71
C GLY A 130 -7.40 24.64 4.54
N LEU A 131 -7.10 24.29 3.29
CA LEU A 131 -7.76 24.89 2.14
C LEU A 131 -9.25 24.48 2.14
N PRO A 132 -10.18 25.43 1.95
CA PRO A 132 -11.58 25.08 1.73
C PRO A 132 -11.73 24.18 0.52
N PHE A 133 -12.57 23.16 0.61
CA PHE A 133 -12.79 22.20 -0.48
C PHE A 133 -13.28 22.84 -1.77
N ASP A 134 -14.04 23.94 -1.67
CA ASP A 134 -14.51 24.71 -2.81
C ASP A 134 -13.40 25.18 -3.76
N VAL A 135 -12.21 25.44 -3.23
CA VAL A 135 -11.06 25.84 -4.04
C VAL A 135 -10.68 24.75 -5.04
N LEU A 136 -10.84 23.48 -4.65
CA LEU A 136 -10.54 22.32 -5.50
C LEU A 136 -11.69 21.99 -6.47
N THR A 137 -12.93 22.17 -6.06
CA THR A 137 -14.12 21.74 -6.83
C THR A 137 -14.67 22.82 -7.74
N LYS A 138 -14.77 24.06 -7.26
CA LYS A 138 -15.16 25.23 -8.07
C LYS A 138 -14.01 25.78 -8.90
N GLY A 139 -12.77 25.43 -8.56
CA GLY A 139 -11.56 25.86 -9.25
C GLY A 139 -11.00 27.19 -8.77
N PHE A 140 -11.71 27.90 -7.89
CA PHE A 140 -11.26 29.12 -7.20
C PHE A 140 -12.03 29.32 -5.89
N GLY A 141 -11.51 30.16 -5.03
CA GLY A 141 -12.17 30.39 -3.74
C GLY A 141 -11.42 31.39 -2.87
N LYS A 142 -10.93 30.92 -1.74
CA LYS A 142 -10.32 31.73 -0.69
C LYS A 142 -9.36 32.80 -1.24
N GLU A 143 -9.63 34.03 -0.92
CA GLU A 143 -8.74 35.15 -1.15
C GLU A 143 -7.64 35.18 -0.07
N ASN A 144 -6.40 35.48 -0.49
CA ASN A 144 -5.28 35.70 0.42
C ASN A 144 -4.54 36.98 0.00
N ARG A 145 -4.61 38.02 0.83
CA ARG A 145 -3.98 39.33 0.57
C ARG A 145 -4.38 39.96 -0.78
N GLY A 146 -5.67 39.90 -1.13
CA GLY A 146 -6.18 40.42 -2.41
C GLY A 146 -5.94 39.46 -3.58
N VAL A 147 -5.41 38.26 -3.37
CA VAL A 147 -5.15 37.27 -4.41
C VAL A 147 -6.05 36.07 -4.25
N MET A 148 -6.83 35.79 -5.28
CA MET A 148 -7.70 34.61 -5.29
C MET A 148 -6.91 33.32 -5.53
N LEU A 149 -7.17 32.32 -4.72
CA LEU A 149 -6.59 30.98 -4.92
C LEU A 149 -7.38 30.22 -5.98
N SER A 150 -6.68 29.61 -6.91
CA SER A 150 -7.28 28.78 -7.94
C SER A 150 -6.52 27.48 -8.11
N TYR A 151 -7.28 26.38 -8.24
CA TYR A 151 -6.75 25.05 -8.49
C TYR A 151 -7.50 24.39 -9.65
N GLN A 152 -6.80 23.52 -10.36
CA GLN A 152 -7.40 22.70 -11.42
C GLN A 152 -6.94 21.26 -11.28
N ALA A 153 -7.84 20.32 -11.55
CA ALA A 153 -7.48 18.91 -11.61
C ALA A 153 -6.59 18.61 -12.80
N HIS A 154 -5.60 17.77 -12.60
CA HIS A 154 -4.71 17.31 -13.67
C HIS A 154 -5.40 16.31 -14.61
N SER A 155 -6.41 15.60 -14.13
CA SER A 155 -7.10 14.54 -14.86
C SER A 155 -8.54 14.41 -14.36
N PRO A 156 -9.50 14.06 -15.22
CA PRO A 156 -10.87 13.75 -14.79
C PRO A 156 -10.95 12.43 -14.01
N VAL A 157 -9.97 11.55 -14.15
CA VAL A 157 -9.92 10.23 -13.53
C VAL A 157 -8.52 9.93 -13.02
N LEU A 158 -8.43 9.13 -11.96
CA LEU A 158 -7.21 8.48 -11.50
C LEU A 158 -7.17 7.05 -12.05
N GLY A 159 -6.09 6.71 -12.75
CA GLY A 159 -5.77 5.33 -13.11
C GLY A 159 -5.12 4.59 -11.95
N MET A 160 -5.38 3.31 -11.81
CA MET A 160 -4.73 2.49 -10.79
C MET A 160 -4.38 1.11 -11.31
N VAL A 161 -3.15 0.69 -11.09
CA VAL A 161 -2.67 -0.69 -11.29
C VAL A 161 -2.41 -1.27 -9.90
N LEU A 162 -3.38 -2.05 -9.41
CA LEU A 162 -3.46 -2.51 -8.03
C LEU A 162 -2.70 -3.82 -7.81
N PRO A 163 -2.15 -4.04 -6.61
CA PRO A 163 -1.44 -5.26 -6.25
C PRO A 163 -2.38 -6.34 -5.71
N SER A 164 -1.82 -7.53 -5.39
CA SER A 164 -2.54 -8.63 -4.74
C SER A 164 -2.06 -8.93 -3.31
N ASN A 165 -1.18 -8.10 -2.74
CA ASN A 165 -0.50 -8.46 -1.48
C ASN A 165 -1.34 -8.24 -0.21
N SER A 166 -2.11 -7.15 -0.13
CA SER A 166 -2.90 -6.84 1.07
C SER A 166 -4.03 -5.84 0.77
N PRO A 167 -5.24 -6.01 1.33
CA PRO A 167 -6.33 -5.06 1.15
C PRO A 167 -6.07 -3.66 1.75
N GLY A 168 -5.11 -3.53 2.66
CA GLY A 168 -4.79 -2.26 3.32
C GLY A 168 -4.29 -1.16 2.38
N VAL A 169 -3.72 -1.52 1.23
CA VAL A 169 -3.21 -0.55 0.23
C VAL A 169 -4.33 0.28 -0.40
N HIS A 170 -5.57 -0.22 -0.39
CA HIS A 170 -6.71 0.49 -0.96
C HIS A 170 -7.03 1.80 -0.22
N THR A 171 -6.61 1.95 1.04
CA THR A 171 -6.79 3.20 1.79
C THR A 171 -6.18 4.42 1.10
N LEU A 172 -5.17 4.24 0.27
CA LEU A 172 -4.42 5.34 -0.37
C LEU A 172 -5.23 6.10 -1.43
N TRP A 173 -6.19 5.45 -2.09
CA TRP A 173 -6.98 6.06 -3.16
C TRP A 173 -8.42 6.39 -2.77
N LEU A 174 -8.90 5.98 -1.59
CA LEU A 174 -10.27 6.28 -1.15
C LEU A 174 -10.60 7.78 -1.15
N PRO A 175 -9.66 8.72 -0.87
CA PRO A 175 -9.93 10.15 -0.92
C PRO A 175 -10.30 10.71 -2.32
N VAL A 176 -10.16 9.93 -3.38
CA VAL A 176 -10.28 10.41 -4.77
C VAL A 176 -11.73 10.74 -5.16
N ILE A 177 -12.69 9.90 -4.77
CA ILE A 177 -14.12 10.10 -5.09
C ILE A 177 -14.66 11.42 -4.50
N PRO A 178 -14.46 11.73 -3.20
CA PRO A 178 -14.91 13.01 -2.66
C PRO A 178 -14.27 14.23 -3.33
N LEU A 179 -13.07 14.08 -3.89
CA LEU A 179 -12.41 15.13 -4.68
C LEU A 179 -12.96 15.28 -6.09
N GLN A 180 -14.07 14.60 -6.40
CA GLN A 180 -14.75 14.64 -7.70
C GLN A 180 -13.86 14.16 -8.86
N ILE A 181 -13.02 13.15 -8.59
CA ILE A 181 -12.19 12.48 -9.59
C ILE A 181 -12.70 11.03 -9.72
N GLY A 182 -12.94 10.58 -10.96
CA GLY A 182 -13.35 9.20 -11.21
C GLY A 182 -12.20 8.21 -11.09
N LEU A 183 -12.51 6.91 -11.12
CA LEU A 183 -11.56 5.83 -10.95
C LEU A 183 -11.53 4.89 -12.15
N VAL A 184 -10.33 4.55 -12.62
CA VAL A 184 -10.08 3.53 -13.65
C VAL A 184 -9.08 2.54 -13.07
N MET A 185 -9.56 1.33 -12.71
CA MET A 185 -8.78 0.38 -11.93
C MET A 185 -8.46 -0.88 -12.73
N LYS A 186 -7.21 -1.32 -12.68
CA LYS A 186 -6.80 -2.68 -13.03
C LYS A 186 -6.49 -3.41 -11.72
N PRO A 187 -7.34 -4.36 -11.26
CA PRO A 187 -7.12 -5.08 -10.01
C PRO A 187 -5.92 -6.02 -10.11
N GLY A 188 -5.39 -6.43 -8.97
CA GLY A 188 -4.47 -7.54 -8.89
C GLY A 188 -5.11 -8.83 -9.40
N SER A 189 -4.34 -9.71 -10.05
CA SER A 189 -4.88 -10.94 -10.65
C SER A 189 -5.45 -11.92 -9.63
N GLN A 190 -4.90 -11.94 -8.43
CA GLN A 190 -5.35 -12.82 -7.34
C GLN A 190 -6.30 -12.12 -6.36
N GLU A 191 -6.37 -10.78 -6.38
CA GLU A 191 -7.14 -9.98 -5.42
C GLU A 191 -8.04 -8.95 -6.14
N PRO A 192 -9.06 -9.36 -6.88
CA PRO A 192 -10.08 -8.47 -7.41
C PRO A 192 -11.19 -8.14 -6.39
N PHE A 193 -11.29 -8.91 -5.30
CA PHE A 193 -12.42 -8.85 -4.38
C PHE A 193 -12.53 -7.50 -3.67
N THR A 194 -11.42 -6.89 -3.24
CA THR A 194 -11.45 -5.59 -2.55
C THR A 194 -11.96 -4.46 -3.45
N PRO A 195 -11.40 -4.21 -4.65
CA PRO A 195 -11.89 -3.11 -5.49
C PRO A 195 -13.32 -3.31 -5.96
N TYR A 196 -13.75 -4.54 -6.24
CA TYR A 196 -15.16 -4.80 -6.61
C TYR A 196 -16.11 -4.60 -5.45
N ARG A 197 -15.80 -5.14 -4.26
CA ARG A 197 -16.60 -4.94 -3.05
C ARG A 197 -16.68 -3.45 -2.69
N MET A 198 -15.58 -2.72 -2.84
CA MET A 198 -15.54 -1.28 -2.61
C MET A 198 -16.43 -0.52 -3.60
N ALA A 199 -16.37 -0.86 -4.89
CA ALA A 199 -17.22 -0.26 -5.90
C ALA A 199 -18.71 -0.50 -5.63
N GLU A 200 -19.11 -1.72 -5.27
CA GLU A 200 -20.51 -2.01 -4.94
C GLU A 200 -20.95 -1.30 -3.63
N ALA A 201 -20.07 -1.14 -2.65
CA ALA A 201 -20.35 -0.32 -1.46
C ALA A 201 -20.59 1.15 -1.83
N PHE A 202 -19.77 1.71 -2.72
CA PHE A 202 -19.92 3.08 -3.23
C PHE A 202 -21.25 3.25 -3.98
N PHE A 203 -21.59 2.33 -4.87
CA PHE A 203 -22.86 2.37 -5.60
C PHE A 203 -24.08 2.27 -4.67
N ALA A 204 -24.03 1.38 -3.69
CA ALA A 204 -25.09 1.24 -2.68
C ALA A 204 -25.20 2.47 -1.76
N ALA A 205 -24.12 3.21 -1.57
CA ALA A 205 -24.11 4.47 -0.83
C ALA A 205 -24.66 5.67 -1.63
N GLY A 206 -24.75 5.55 -2.96
CA GLY A 206 -25.28 6.59 -3.85
C GLY A 206 -24.25 7.23 -4.80
N VAL A 207 -23.01 6.76 -4.79
CA VAL A 207 -22.01 7.22 -5.78
C VAL A 207 -22.45 6.81 -7.19
N PRO A 208 -22.43 7.74 -8.18
CA PRO A 208 -22.79 7.42 -9.55
C PRO A 208 -21.93 6.29 -10.13
N ARG A 209 -22.56 5.30 -10.71
CA ARG A 209 -21.85 4.13 -11.26
C ARG A 209 -20.83 4.52 -12.33
N GLU A 210 -21.13 5.53 -13.15
CA GLU A 210 -20.28 6.05 -14.20
C GLU A 210 -18.93 6.62 -13.69
N ALA A 211 -18.81 6.85 -12.40
CA ALA A 211 -17.56 7.34 -11.80
C ALA A 211 -16.45 6.27 -11.74
N ILE A 212 -16.79 4.98 -11.90
CA ILE A 212 -15.88 3.86 -11.62
C ILE A 212 -15.86 2.86 -12.77
N SER A 213 -14.63 2.52 -13.19
CA SER A 213 -14.36 1.42 -14.12
C SER A 213 -13.35 0.45 -13.51
N ILE A 214 -13.57 -0.86 -13.72
CA ILE A 214 -12.64 -1.92 -13.31
C ILE A 214 -12.36 -2.83 -14.50
N TYR A 215 -11.11 -2.89 -14.91
CA TYR A 215 -10.60 -3.65 -16.05
C TYR A 215 -9.61 -4.72 -15.58
N PRO A 216 -10.08 -5.92 -15.20
CA PRO A 216 -9.18 -7.04 -14.95
C PRO A 216 -8.47 -7.43 -16.25
N GLY A 217 -7.20 -7.80 -16.17
CA GLY A 217 -6.46 -8.21 -17.35
C GLY A 217 -4.96 -8.34 -17.10
N ALA A 218 -4.23 -8.65 -18.15
CA ALA A 218 -2.78 -8.86 -18.12
C ALA A 218 -2.00 -7.52 -18.11
N HIS A 219 -0.72 -7.57 -18.44
CA HIS A 219 0.17 -6.39 -18.43
C HIS A 219 -0.23 -5.29 -19.41
N ASP A 220 -0.79 -5.65 -20.57
CA ASP A 220 -1.27 -4.71 -21.59
C ASP A 220 -2.36 -3.79 -21.05
N VAL A 221 -3.28 -4.34 -20.23
CA VAL A 221 -4.32 -3.55 -19.56
C VAL A 221 -3.72 -2.55 -18.57
N GLY A 222 -2.72 -2.95 -17.79
CA GLY A 222 -2.00 -2.05 -16.87
C GLY A 222 -1.31 -0.90 -17.62
N THR A 223 -0.66 -1.21 -18.73
CA THR A 223 -0.04 -0.21 -19.61
C THR A 223 -1.10 0.73 -20.18
N ALA A 224 -2.20 0.19 -20.70
CA ALA A 224 -3.29 0.98 -21.27
C ALA A 224 -3.96 1.92 -20.24
N VAL A 225 -4.15 1.49 -18.99
CA VAL A 225 -4.63 2.34 -17.89
C VAL A 225 -3.67 3.50 -17.64
N THR A 226 -2.35 3.22 -17.59
CA THR A 226 -1.33 4.26 -17.37
C THR A 226 -1.28 5.28 -18.50
N GLU A 227 -1.48 4.85 -19.74
CA GLU A 227 -1.50 5.73 -20.92
C GLU A 227 -2.82 6.51 -21.06
N ALA A 228 -3.94 5.90 -20.70
CA ALA A 228 -5.27 6.49 -20.85
C ALA A 228 -5.56 7.58 -19.81
N CYS A 229 -4.97 7.49 -18.61
CA CYS A 229 -5.24 8.40 -17.49
C CYS A 229 -4.16 9.47 -17.37
N GLY A 230 -4.56 10.72 -17.06
CA GLY A 230 -3.64 11.83 -16.86
C GLY A 230 -2.80 11.73 -15.58
N ARG A 231 -3.30 10.96 -14.60
CA ARG A 231 -2.62 10.58 -13.36
C ARG A 231 -2.86 9.11 -13.07
N THR A 232 -1.82 8.39 -12.65
CA THR A 232 -1.93 6.96 -12.36
C THR A 232 -1.11 6.60 -11.13
N MET A 233 -1.68 5.79 -10.24
CA MET A 233 -0.97 5.08 -9.18
C MET A 233 -0.66 3.66 -9.65
N VAL A 234 0.58 3.24 -9.53
CA VAL A 234 1.04 1.90 -9.92
C VAL A 234 1.71 1.24 -8.72
N PHE A 235 1.25 0.06 -8.39
CA PHE A 235 1.86 -0.77 -7.33
C PHE A 235 2.71 -1.86 -7.97
N GLY A 236 3.97 -2.01 -7.53
CA GLY A 236 4.85 -3.01 -8.12
C GLY A 236 6.24 -3.06 -7.49
N GLY A 237 7.09 -3.95 -7.99
CA GLY A 237 8.47 -4.09 -7.55
C GLY A 237 9.41 -3.02 -8.13
N GLN A 238 10.69 -3.16 -7.84
CA GLN A 238 11.75 -2.23 -8.24
C GLN A 238 11.76 -1.93 -9.75
N GLN A 239 11.46 -2.91 -10.59
CA GLN A 239 11.37 -2.73 -12.05
C GLN A 239 10.31 -1.70 -12.46
N MET A 240 9.19 -1.60 -11.70
CA MET A 240 8.16 -0.59 -11.97
C MET A 240 8.62 0.80 -11.53
N VAL A 241 9.37 0.89 -10.43
CA VAL A 241 10.00 2.14 -9.98
C VAL A 241 10.93 2.66 -11.07
N GLU A 242 11.81 1.81 -11.60
CA GLU A 242 12.75 2.15 -12.68
C GLU A 242 12.03 2.55 -13.97
N LYS A 243 11.02 1.75 -14.38
CA LYS A 243 10.22 2.00 -15.60
C LYS A 243 9.56 3.37 -15.62
N TYR A 244 9.07 3.84 -14.49
CA TYR A 244 8.33 5.10 -14.39
C TYR A 244 9.11 6.23 -13.72
N SER A 245 10.40 6.01 -13.42
CA SER A 245 11.27 7.02 -12.84
C SER A 245 11.23 8.32 -13.65
N GLY A 246 11.04 9.46 -12.95
CA GLY A 246 10.98 10.77 -13.58
C GLY A 246 9.68 11.07 -14.35
N ASN A 247 8.69 10.18 -14.37
CA ASN A 247 7.39 10.45 -14.97
C ASN A 247 6.41 11.07 -13.96
N PRO A 248 6.15 12.41 -14.00
CA PRO A 248 5.31 13.09 -13.00
C PRO A 248 3.83 12.70 -13.07
N ARG A 249 3.42 11.96 -14.10
CA ARG A 249 2.05 11.46 -14.25
C ARG A 249 1.82 10.16 -13.49
N VAL A 250 2.89 9.47 -13.10
CA VAL A 250 2.81 8.14 -12.47
C VAL A 250 3.43 8.20 -11.09
N GLN A 251 2.64 7.90 -10.07
CA GLN A 251 3.10 7.68 -8.72
C GLN A 251 3.28 6.16 -8.53
N VAL A 252 4.51 5.73 -8.31
CA VAL A 252 4.84 4.32 -8.13
C VAL A 252 4.94 4.01 -6.65
N HIS A 253 4.13 3.08 -6.19
CA HIS A 253 4.20 2.48 -4.85
C HIS A 253 5.03 1.20 -4.95
N GLY A 254 6.34 1.36 -4.72
CA GLY A 254 7.35 0.31 -4.83
C GLY A 254 7.69 -0.34 -3.49
N PRO A 255 8.84 -1.03 -3.41
CA PRO A 255 9.43 -1.44 -2.15
C PRO A 255 9.67 -0.22 -1.26
N GLY A 256 9.34 -0.36 0.03
CA GLY A 256 9.40 0.79 0.95
C GLY A 256 10.75 0.92 1.65
N PHE A 257 11.49 -0.18 1.75
CA PHE A 257 12.76 -0.23 2.49
C PHE A 257 12.69 0.44 3.87
N SER A 258 11.56 0.26 4.56
CA SER A 258 11.30 0.92 5.84
C SER A 258 12.29 0.49 6.91
N LYS A 259 12.70 1.43 7.78
CA LYS A 259 13.82 1.27 8.72
C LYS A 259 13.47 1.69 10.14
N ILE A 260 14.18 1.12 11.09
CA ILE A 260 14.26 1.63 12.48
C ILE A 260 15.70 1.99 12.76
N LEU A 261 15.94 3.20 13.27
CA LEU A 261 17.27 3.69 13.67
C LEU A 261 17.30 3.90 15.19
N LEU A 262 18.33 3.38 15.84
CA LEU A 262 18.60 3.63 17.26
C LEU A 262 19.72 4.66 17.39
N GLY A 263 19.43 5.77 18.06
CA GLY A 263 20.42 6.79 18.38
C GLY A 263 21.39 6.34 19.47
N ASP A 264 22.60 6.90 19.46
CA ASP A 264 23.66 6.59 20.43
C ASP A 264 23.26 6.88 21.87
N ASP A 265 22.30 7.79 22.06
CA ASP A 265 21.74 8.19 23.36
C ASP A 265 20.76 7.19 23.98
N VAL A 266 20.26 6.24 23.18
CA VAL A 266 19.27 5.24 23.64
C VAL A 266 19.68 3.79 23.32
N VAL A 267 20.72 3.59 22.52
CA VAL A 267 21.09 2.27 22.01
C VAL A 267 21.51 1.29 23.13
N ASP A 268 22.00 1.77 24.25
CA ASP A 268 22.37 0.92 25.40
C ASP A 268 21.15 0.36 26.14
N ASP A 269 19.98 0.95 25.93
CA ASP A 269 18.67 0.51 26.47
C ASP A 269 17.84 -0.25 25.41
N TRP A 270 18.46 -0.84 24.39
CA TRP A 270 17.82 -1.43 23.22
C TRP A 270 16.74 -2.48 23.56
N GLU A 271 16.86 -3.17 24.68
CA GLU A 271 15.88 -4.20 25.11
C GLU A 271 14.45 -3.66 25.23
N LYS A 272 14.29 -2.37 25.58
CA LYS A 272 12.99 -1.70 25.69
C LYS A 272 12.24 -1.71 24.37
N TYR A 273 12.95 -1.75 23.26
CA TYR A 273 12.41 -1.55 21.91
C TYR A 273 12.24 -2.85 21.12
N ILE A 274 12.56 -4.02 21.70
CA ILE A 274 12.49 -5.32 21.01
C ILE A 274 11.07 -5.60 20.51
N ASP A 275 10.05 -5.32 21.29
CA ASP A 275 8.66 -5.55 20.89
C ASP A 275 8.24 -4.63 19.73
N LEU A 276 8.64 -3.36 19.78
CA LEU A 276 8.41 -2.40 18.70
C LEU A 276 9.10 -2.85 17.40
N MET A 277 10.36 -3.26 17.49
CA MET A 277 11.15 -3.73 16.34
C MET A 277 10.55 -5.03 15.76
N ALA A 278 10.27 -6.01 16.61
CA ALA A 278 9.69 -7.28 16.19
C ALA A 278 8.32 -7.09 15.51
N ASP A 279 7.43 -6.31 16.10
CA ASP A 279 6.12 -6.00 15.54
C ASP A 279 6.23 -5.25 14.20
N SER A 280 7.19 -4.33 14.08
CA SER A 280 7.41 -3.58 12.83
C SER A 280 7.88 -4.48 11.69
N VAL A 281 8.60 -5.56 11.98
CA VAL A 281 9.00 -6.57 10.98
C VAL A 281 7.85 -7.52 10.65
N PHE A 282 7.09 -7.93 11.65
CA PHE A 282 6.29 -9.17 11.62
C PHE A 282 4.80 -8.97 11.34
N LEU A 283 4.20 -7.87 11.81
CA LEU A 283 2.76 -7.65 11.66
C LEU A 283 2.33 -7.67 10.19
N ASN A 284 1.08 -8.07 9.94
CA ASN A 284 0.52 -8.27 8.60
C ASN A 284 1.32 -9.27 7.73
N GLY A 285 1.97 -10.24 8.37
CA GLY A 285 2.77 -11.27 7.70
C GLY A 285 4.02 -10.73 6.98
N GLY A 286 4.51 -9.54 7.33
CA GLY A 286 5.63 -8.89 6.64
C GLY A 286 5.30 -8.45 5.20
N ARG A 287 4.01 -8.35 4.83
CA ARG A 287 3.55 -8.12 3.45
C ARG A 287 3.27 -6.66 3.09
N GLY A 288 3.88 -5.71 3.75
CA GLY A 288 3.68 -4.30 3.46
C GLY A 288 5.00 -3.57 3.22
N CYS A 289 5.01 -2.59 2.32
CA CYS A 289 6.14 -1.66 2.12
C CYS A 289 6.48 -0.85 3.38
N ILE A 290 5.57 -0.80 4.34
CA ILE A 290 5.76 -0.16 5.65
C ILE A 290 6.28 -1.12 6.73
N ASN A 291 6.45 -2.42 6.43
CA ASN A 291 7.15 -3.32 7.33
C ASN A 291 8.64 -2.97 7.39
N CYS A 292 9.21 -3.05 8.58
CA CYS A 292 10.63 -2.77 8.77
C CYS A 292 11.50 -3.85 8.10
N SER A 293 12.33 -3.46 7.14
CA SER A 293 13.30 -4.33 6.46
C SER A 293 14.72 -4.17 6.99
N GLY A 294 14.98 -3.17 7.85
CA GLY A 294 16.31 -2.95 8.43
C GLY A 294 16.27 -2.17 9.74
N ILE A 295 17.02 -2.66 10.71
CA ILE A 295 17.20 -2.06 12.04
C ILE A 295 18.67 -1.67 12.16
N TRP A 296 18.95 -0.40 12.44
CA TRP A 296 20.29 0.16 12.38
C TRP A 296 20.72 0.72 13.74
N ALA A 297 21.89 0.36 14.18
CA ALA A 297 22.48 0.81 15.45
C ALA A 297 24.00 0.92 15.32
N SER A 298 24.61 1.72 16.18
CA SER A 298 26.08 1.89 16.21
C SER A 298 26.80 0.79 16.98
N ARG A 299 26.08 0.06 17.83
CA ARG A 299 26.58 -1.04 18.69
C ARG A 299 25.43 -1.92 19.13
N HIS A 300 25.70 -3.01 19.82
CA HIS A 300 24.72 -4.02 20.29
C HIS A 300 23.94 -4.71 19.17
N THR A 301 24.39 -4.61 17.93
CA THR A 301 23.64 -5.14 16.78
C THR A 301 23.53 -6.66 16.78
N ALA A 302 24.55 -7.36 17.30
CA ALA A 302 24.51 -8.81 17.44
C ALA A 302 23.50 -9.25 18.51
N GLU A 303 23.42 -8.55 19.64
CA GLU A 303 22.49 -8.80 20.74
C GLU A 303 21.05 -8.48 20.31
N ILE A 304 20.83 -7.37 19.61
CA ILE A 304 19.52 -7.00 19.04
C ILE A 304 19.06 -8.07 18.06
N ALA A 305 19.94 -8.50 17.14
CA ALA A 305 19.62 -9.56 16.17
C ALA A 305 19.28 -10.89 16.86
N ASP A 306 20.02 -11.27 17.90
CA ASP A 306 19.77 -12.50 18.66
C ASP A 306 18.43 -12.44 19.40
N ALA A 307 18.11 -11.32 20.06
CA ALA A 307 16.83 -11.11 20.74
C ALA A 307 15.63 -11.17 19.77
N LEU A 308 15.72 -10.53 18.62
CA LEU A 308 14.71 -10.59 17.57
C LEU A 308 14.57 -11.99 17.00
N ALA A 309 15.69 -12.67 16.74
CA ALA A 309 15.71 -14.03 16.22
C ALA A 309 15.09 -15.02 17.20
N ARG A 310 15.35 -14.87 18.50
CA ARG A 310 14.73 -15.68 19.58
C ARG A 310 13.22 -15.50 19.63
N LYS A 311 12.74 -14.28 19.41
CA LYS A 311 11.31 -13.95 19.42
C LYS A 311 10.58 -14.44 18.16
N LEU A 312 11.18 -14.26 16.99
CA LEU A 312 10.54 -14.52 15.69
C LEU A 312 10.85 -15.91 15.10
N GLY A 313 12.02 -16.47 15.42
CA GLY A 313 12.48 -17.76 14.87
C GLY A 313 11.52 -18.93 15.11
N PRO A 314 10.88 -19.08 16.29
CA PRO A 314 9.95 -20.18 16.56
C PRO A 314 8.61 -20.10 15.81
N VAL A 315 8.35 -19.04 15.05
CA VAL A 315 7.07 -18.86 14.36
C VAL A 315 6.94 -19.83 13.18
N GLU A 316 5.83 -20.58 13.17
CA GLU A 316 5.54 -21.60 12.17
C GLU A 316 4.34 -21.21 11.29
N PRO A 317 4.27 -21.72 10.05
CA PRO A 317 3.06 -21.64 9.25
C PRO A 317 1.89 -22.33 9.96
N LEU A 318 0.73 -21.69 9.94
CA LEU A 318 -0.52 -22.23 10.48
C LEU A 318 -1.61 -22.13 9.41
N PRO A 319 -2.69 -22.95 9.47
CA PRO A 319 -3.83 -22.81 8.58
C PRO A 319 -4.36 -21.36 8.57
N MET A 320 -4.75 -20.86 7.42
CA MET A 320 -5.18 -19.44 7.24
C MET A 320 -6.38 -19.06 8.11
N THR A 321 -7.22 -20.03 8.48
CA THR A 321 -8.36 -19.86 9.39
C THR A 321 -7.98 -19.78 10.86
N ASN A 322 -6.75 -20.14 11.21
CA ASN A 322 -6.28 -20.08 12.59
C ASN A 322 -6.07 -18.62 13.01
N PRO A 323 -6.70 -18.15 14.12
CA PRO A 323 -6.55 -16.77 14.58
C PRO A 323 -5.12 -16.41 15.04
N LYS A 324 -4.24 -17.39 15.19
CA LYS A 324 -2.81 -17.20 15.50
C LYS A 324 -1.92 -17.29 14.26
N ALA A 325 -2.48 -17.57 13.07
CA ALA A 325 -1.71 -17.58 11.84
C ALA A 325 -1.09 -16.20 11.61
N SER A 326 0.20 -16.15 11.39
CA SER A 326 0.97 -14.90 11.31
C SER A 326 1.88 -14.84 10.10
N LEU A 327 2.02 -15.93 9.37
CA LEU A 327 2.74 -16.01 8.12
C LEU A 327 1.76 -16.08 6.95
N ALA A 328 2.05 -15.36 5.89
CA ALA A 328 1.30 -15.43 4.64
C ALA A 328 1.98 -16.40 3.66
N ALA A 329 1.19 -17.16 2.90
CA ALA A 329 1.71 -18.08 1.91
C ALA A 329 2.21 -17.37 0.65
N PHE A 330 3.26 -17.87 0.05
CA PHE A 330 3.62 -17.59 -1.33
C PHE A 330 2.77 -18.49 -2.23
N THR A 331 1.80 -17.91 -2.91
CA THR A 331 0.80 -18.63 -3.69
C THR A 331 1.32 -19.14 -5.04
N SER A 332 2.50 -18.70 -5.45
CA SER A 332 3.19 -19.17 -6.65
C SER A 332 4.40 -20.00 -6.26
N LYS A 333 4.40 -21.26 -6.68
CA LYS A 333 5.52 -22.19 -6.41
C LYS A 333 6.85 -21.64 -6.94
N GLY A 334 7.91 -21.86 -6.18
CA GLY A 334 9.26 -21.48 -6.53
C GLY A 334 9.64 -20.03 -6.16
N VAL A 335 8.68 -19.13 -5.94
CA VAL A 335 8.99 -17.75 -5.55
C VAL A 335 9.68 -17.70 -4.17
N ALA A 336 9.14 -18.41 -3.19
CA ALA A 336 9.76 -18.50 -1.87
C ALA A 336 11.14 -19.17 -1.90
N ALA A 337 11.30 -20.21 -2.73
CA ALA A 337 12.59 -20.87 -2.92
C ALA A 337 13.63 -19.90 -3.52
N GLY A 338 13.23 -19.10 -4.53
CA GLY A 338 14.09 -18.07 -5.11
C GLY A 338 14.52 -17.01 -4.08
N VAL A 339 13.58 -16.53 -3.26
CA VAL A 339 13.89 -15.59 -2.18
C VAL A 339 14.82 -16.22 -1.13
N SER A 340 14.57 -17.47 -0.74
CA SER A 340 15.44 -18.20 0.20
C SER A 340 16.86 -18.33 -0.34
N ALA A 341 17.01 -18.67 -1.63
CA ALA A 341 18.32 -18.78 -2.28
C ALA A 341 19.08 -17.43 -2.31
N GLN A 342 18.37 -16.33 -2.61
CA GLN A 342 18.98 -14.99 -2.58
C GLN A 342 19.49 -14.62 -1.17
N ILE A 343 18.74 -14.98 -0.13
CA ILE A 343 19.19 -14.75 1.25
C ILE A 343 20.41 -15.62 1.57
N ASP A 344 20.42 -16.89 1.15
CA ASP A 344 21.55 -17.79 1.36
C ASP A 344 22.81 -17.32 0.62
N GLU A 345 22.66 -16.79 -0.60
CA GLU A 345 23.75 -16.16 -1.35
C GLU A 345 24.29 -14.92 -0.63
N GLY A 346 23.42 -14.01 -0.20
CA GLY A 346 23.83 -12.81 0.53
C GLY A 346 24.50 -13.13 1.89
N CYS A 347 24.16 -14.26 2.52
CA CYS A 347 24.80 -14.71 3.72
C CYS A 347 26.23 -15.28 3.49
N GLN A 348 26.68 -15.43 2.24
CA GLN A 348 28.07 -15.76 1.94
C GLN A 348 28.98 -14.50 1.99
N GLU A 349 28.41 -13.30 1.98
CA GLU A 349 29.20 -12.07 2.13
C GLU A 349 29.83 -11.97 3.53
N GLY A 350 31.03 -11.41 3.61
CA GLY A 350 31.74 -11.24 4.87
C GLY A 350 30.98 -10.33 5.84
N GLY A 351 30.85 -10.77 7.10
CA GLY A 351 30.15 -10.00 8.15
C GLY A 351 28.62 -10.11 8.11
N VAL A 352 28.08 -11.04 7.32
CA VAL A 352 26.63 -11.31 7.23
C VAL A 352 26.32 -12.67 7.85
N THR A 353 25.35 -12.72 8.75
CA THR A 353 24.96 -13.96 9.44
C THR A 353 23.46 -14.03 9.65
N GLU A 354 22.81 -15.10 9.18
CA GLU A 354 21.44 -15.40 9.55
C GLU A 354 21.35 -15.89 10.99
N VAL A 355 20.68 -15.14 11.86
CA VAL A 355 20.61 -15.42 13.30
C VAL A 355 19.43 -16.33 13.65
N THR A 356 18.30 -16.19 12.94
CA THR A 356 17.10 -16.99 13.19
C THR A 356 17.28 -18.48 12.99
N ALA A 357 18.27 -18.91 12.22
CA ALA A 357 18.61 -20.33 12.03
C ALA A 357 18.87 -21.09 13.37
N LYS A 358 19.29 -20.38 14.42
CA LYS A 358 19.52 -20.95 15.75
C LYS A 358 18.22 -21.29 16.51
N TYR A 359 17.10 -20.65 16.15
CA TYR A 359 15.87 -20.64 16.96
C TYR A 359 14.67 -21.24 16.25
N ARG A 360 14.74 -21.50 14.94
CA ARG A 360 13.67 -22.13 14.18
C ARG A 360 13.82 -23.66 14.10
N ASN A 361 12.69 -24.35 13.96
CA ASN A 361 12.67 -25.78 13.70
C ASN A 361 12.78 -26.06 12.20
N GLY A 362 13.94 -26.46 11.70
CA GLY A 362 14.16 -26.84 10.31
C GLY A 362 14.51 -25.66 9.39
N ALA A 363 14.28 -25.85 8.09
CA ALA A 363 14.69 -24.90 7.05
C ALA A 363 13.83 -23.61 7.09
N ARG A 364 14.37 -22.51 6.52
CA ARG A 364 13.62 -21.26 6.30
C ARG A 364 12.42 -21.50 5.38
N LEU A 365 12.64 -22.24 4.30
CA LEU A 365 11.60 -22.60 3.35
C LEU A 365 10.78 -23.79 3.88
N VAL A 366 9.45 -23.65 3.83
CA VAL A 366 8.47 -24.70 4.12
C VAL A 366 7.66 -24.90 2.84
N GLU A 367 7.86 -26.06 2.21
CA GLU A 367 7.21 -26.39 0.95
C GLU A 367 5.92 -27.18 1.17
N HIS A 368 4.86 -26.76 0.49
CA HIS A 368 3.61 -27.46 0.32
C HIS A 368 3.40 -27.80 -1.15
N GLU A 369 2.41 -28.61 -1.48
CA GLU A 369 2.17 -29.06 -2.86
C GLU A 369 1.98 -27.87 -3.84
N ARG A 370 1.17 -26.89 -3.45
CA ARG A 370 0.75 -25.78 -4.32
C ARG A 370 1.26 -24.40 -3.88
N CYS A 371 1.78 -24.27 -2.70
CA CYS A 371 2.27 -23.02 -2.13
C CYS A 371 3.51 -23.26 -1.27
N ASP A 372 4.17 -22.18 -0.89
CA ASP A 372 5.33 -22.25 -0.01
C ASP A 372 5.21 -21.19 1.08
N TYR A 373 5.94 -21.38 2.19
CA TYR A 373 6.09 -20.37 3.21
C TYR A 373 7.57 -20.08 3.48
N LEU A 374 7.86 -18.87 3.92
CA LEU A 374 9.14 -18.51 4.51
C LEU A 374 8.94 -18.20 6.00
N ARG A 375 9.69 -18.88 6.85
CA ARG A 375 9.76 -18.57 8.28
C ARG A 375 10.49 -17.25 8.48
N PRO A 376 10.16 -16.47 9.54
CA PRO A 376 10.80 -15.19 9.80
C PRO A 376 12.31 -15.30 9.78
N THR A 377 12.96 -14.29 9.22
CA THR A 377 14.40 -14.30 9.01
C THR A 377 15.03 -12.98 9.45
N ILE A 378 15.90 -13.06 10.44
CA ILE A 378 16.72 -11.95 10.93
C ILE A 378 18.17 -12.21 10.56
N VAL A 379 18.77 -11.25 9.87
CA VAL A 379 20.16 -11.30 9.41
C VAL A 379 20.94 -10.19 10.11
N HIS A 380 22.05 -10.53 10.75
CA HIS A 380 23.01 -9.56 11.30
C HIS A 380 24.02 -9.18 10.21
N CYS A 381 24.27 -7.87 10.05
CA CYS A 381 25.27 -7.31 9.16
C CYS A 381 26.21 -6.41 9.94
N SER A 382 27.51 -6.70 9.94
CA SER A 382 28.54 -5.92 10.67
C SER A 382 28.90 -4.59 10.00
N SER A 383 28.24 -4.27 8.87
CA SER A 383 28.42 -3.01 8.14
C SER A 383 27.25 -2.76 7.19
N PRO A 384 27.09 -1.55 6.61
CA PRO A 384 26.00 -1.22 5.69
C PRO A 384 26.25 -1.66 4.23
N GLU A 385 27.40 -2.23 3.88
CA GLU A 385 27.79 -2.53 2.50
C GLU A 385 27.09 -3.75 1.90
N PRO A 386 26.84 -4.87 2.64
CA PRO A 386 26.28 -6.10 2.07
C PRO A 386 24.98 -5.88 1.30
N ALA A 387 24.77 -6.66 0.25
CA ALA A 387 23.59 -6.54 -0.63
C ALA A 387 22.26 -6.74 0.11
N LEU A 388 22.21 -7.63 1.10
CA LEU A 388 21.01 -7.88 1.91
C LEU A 388 20.53 -6.67 2.71
N VAL A 389 21.42 -5.71 3.03
CA VAL A 389 21.05 -4.45 3.71
C VAL A 389 20.09 -3.60 2.88
N LYS A 390 20.12 -3.76 1.55
CA LYS A 390 19.27 -3.07 0.57
C LYS A 390 18.13 -3.94 0.06
N ALA A 391 17.88 -5.09 0.71
CA ALA A 391 16.82 -6.00 0.31
C ALA A 391 15.53 -5.74 1.09
N GLU A 392 14.39 -5.97 0.43
CA GLU A 392 13.07 -6.06 1.02
C GLU A 392 12.33 -7.25 0.40
N TYR A 393 11.71 -8.07 1.24
CA TYR A 393 10.94 -9.23 0.80
C TYR A 393 9.56 -9.22 1.41
N MET A 394 8.58 -9.81 0.73
CA MET A 394 7.17 -9.87 1.14
C MET A 394 6.91 -11.00 2.17
N PHE A 395 7.75 -11.08 3.20
CA PHE A 395 7.59 -11.94 4.37
C PHE A 395 8.37 -11.30 5.55
N PRO A 396 8.21 -11.77 6.81
CA PRO A 396 8.94 -11.20 7.94
C PRO A 396 10.47 -11.39 7.80
N PHE A 397 11.11 -10.40 7.21
CA PHE A 397 12.55 -10.34 6.96
C PHE A 397 13.09 -8.98 7.42
N ALA A 398 14.19 -8.99 8.15
CA ALA A 398 14.93 -7.76 8.43
C ALA A 398 16.43 -8.02 8.62
N THR A 399 17.22 -7.03 8.24
CA THR A 399 18.63 -6.95 8.60
C THR A 399 18.80 -6.11 9.87
N VAL A 400 19.73 -6.51 10.75
CA VAL A 400 20.21 -5.69 11.87
C VAL A 400 21.63 -5.26 11.51
N VAL A 401 21.82 -3.97 11.32
CA VAL A 401 23.00 -3.40 10.65
C VAL A 401 23.81 -2.54 11.61
N GLU A 402 25.10 -2.82 11.71
CA GLU A 402 26.03 -1.96 12.45
C GLU A 402 26.46 -0.78 11.57
N CYS A 403 26.20 0.43 12.06
CA CYS A 403 26.54 1.67 11.36
C CYS A 403 26.71 2.81 12.35
N PRO A 404 27.80 3.58 12.30
CA PRO A 404 27.95 4.79 13.10
C PRO A 404 26.78 5.76 12.87
N GLN A 405 26.24 6.35 13.94
CA GLN A 405 25.04 7.21 13.87
C GLN A 405 25.16 8.32 12.82
N GLU A 406 26.34 8.94 12.72
CA GLU A 406 26.57 10.04 11.77
C GLU A 406 26.49 9.63 10.30
N LYS A 407 26.61 8.33 9.99
CA LYS A 407 26.53 7.78 8.63
C LYS A 407 25.14 7.20 8.31
N MET A 408 24.31 6.91 9.31
CA MET A 408 23.03 6.19 9.09
C MET A 408 22.17 6.87 8.03
N ILE A 409 21.90 8.18 8.16
CA ILE A 409 21.00 8.92 7.26
C ILE A 409 21.42 8.80 5.79
N SER A 410 22.73 8.90 5.53
CA SER A 410 23.25 8.78 4.16
C SER A 410 23.31 7.35 3.64
N SER A 411 23.36 6.36 4.54
CA SER A 411 23.57 4.94 4.17
C SER A 411 22.26 4.16 4.01
N ILE A 412 21.15 4.59 4.65
CA ILE A 412 19.87 3.86 4.58
C ILE A 412 19.21 3.87 3.21
N GLY A 413 19.62 4.80 2.32
CA GLY A 413 19.00 4.96 1.00
C GLY A 413 17.56 5.52 1.06
N PRO A 414 16.80 5.49 -0.06
CA PRO A 414 15.38 5.83 -0.08
C PRO A 414 14.60 4.98 0.91
N THR A 415 13.79 5.61 1.75
CA THR A 415 13.12 4.95 2.88
C THR A 415 11.71 5.50 3.02
N LEU A 416 10.70 4.66 2.85
CA LEU A 416 9.29 5.06 2.95
C LEU A 416 8.94 5.45 4.39
N VAL A 417 9.24 4.58 5.36
CA VAL A 417 9.00 4.87 6.78
C VAL A 417 10.30 4.70 7.56
N CYS A 418 10.73 5.74 8.22
CA CYS A 418 11.86 5.70 9.14
C CYS A 418 11.38 6.00 10.56
N THR A 419 11.43 5.02 11.45
CA THR A 419 11.24 5.23 12.88
C THR A 419 12.59 5.44 13.54
N VAL A 420 12.75 6.54 14.25
CA VAL A 420 14.01 6.89 14.92
C VAL A 420 13.80 7.02 16.42
N LEU A 421 14.51 6.19 17.15
CA LEU A 421 14.53 6.16 18.61
C LEU A 421 15.71 7.00 19.08
N THR A 422 15.46 8.22 19.52
CA THR A 422 16.48 9.17 20.01
C THR A 422 15.86 10.32 20.76
N ASN A 423 16.61 10.91 21.70
CA ASN A 423 16.32 12.19 22.33
C ASN A 423 17.28 13.29 21.86
N ASP A 424 18.33 12.95 21.10
CA ASP A 424 19.30 13.91 20.58
C ASP A 424 18.63 14.92 19.62
N THR A 425 18.49 16.15 20.08
CA THR A 425 17.85 17.24 19.32
C THR A 425 18.62 17.63 18.07
N LYS A 426 19.95 17.49 18.08
CA LYS A 426 20.79 17.81 16.91
C LYS A 426 20.62 16.75 15.82
N TRP A 427 20.53 15.50 16.21
CA TRP A 427 20.28 14.42 15.25
C TRP A 427 18.85 14.47 14.71
N LYS A 428 17.85 14.77 15.56
CA LYS A 428 16.48 15.03 15.11
C LYS A 428 16.42 16.11 14.03
N GLN A 429 17.17 17.20 14.17
CA GLN A 429 17.21 18.24 13.15
C GLN A 429 17.77 17.72 11.82
N LYS A 430 18.86 16.95 11.84
CA LYS A 430 19.42 16.33 10.63
C LYS A 430 18.43 15.38 9.95
N LEU A 431 17.64 14.65 10.74
CA LEU A 431 16.59 13.77 10.20
C LEU A 431 15.44 14.55 9.55
N LEU A 432 15.06 15.70 10.11
CA LEU A 432 14.06 16.60 9.51
C LEU A 432 14.54 17.20 8.19
N ASP A 433 15.86 17.41 8.04
CA ASP A 433 16.47 17.93 6.82
C ASP A 433 16.75 16.82 5.77
N ALA A 434 16.58 15.53 6.14
CA ALA A 434 16.82 14.41 5.24
C ALA A 434 15.80 14.35 4.10
N THR A 435 16.27 14.16 2.88
CA THR A 435 15.43 14.12 1.66
C THR A 435 15.14 12.71 1.15
N ASN A 436 15.68 11.70 1.80
CA ASN A 436 15.54 10.28 1.44
C ASN A 436 14.54 9.53 2.34
N ILE A 437 13.78 10.24 3.18
CA ILE A 437 12.80 9.69 4.09
C ILE A 437 11.44 10.32 3.80
N ASP A 438 10.45 9.51 3.39
CA ASP A 438 9.11 10.01 3.06
C ASP A 438 8.24 10.21 4.31
N ARG A 439 8.35 9.29 5.28
CA ARG A 439 7.63 9.33 6.56
C ARG A 439 8.60 9.16 7.71
N LEU A 440 8.76 10.21 8.48
CA LEU A 440 9.64 10.23 9.65
C LEU A 440 8.82 10.11 10.94
N ASN A 441 9.08 9.06 11.73
CA ASN A 441 8.57 8.89 13.09
C ASN A 441 9.70 9.16 14.07
N LEU A 442 9.53 10.12 14.97
CA LEU A 442 10.48 10.40 16.05
C LEU A 442 9.90 9.88 17.38
N GLY A 443 10.49 8.80 17.91
CA GLY A 443 10.05 8.14 19.14
C GLY A 443 9.50 6.72 18.90
N GLU A 444 8.83 6.17 19.91
CA GLU A 444 8.36 4.78 19.95
C GLU A 444 7.12 4.54 19.09
N VAL A 445 7.26 4.67 17.79
CA VAL A 445 6.20 4.47 16.80
C VAL A 445 6.57 3.31 15.88
N LYS A 446 5.74 2.27 15.82
CA LYS A 446 5.93 1.15 14.88
C LYS A 446 5.88 1.66 13.45
N THR A 447 6.68 1.10 12.54
CA THR A 447 6.68 1.52 11.13
C THR A 447 5.31 1.34 10.45
N LEU A 448 4.49 0.39 10.91
CA LEU A 448 3.13 0.16 10.43
C LEU A 448 2.06 1.08 11.05
N ALA A 449 2.42 1.92 12.01
CA ALA A 449 1.48 2.85 12.66
C ALA A 449 1.26 4.07 11.76
N LEU A 450 0.33 3.95 10.80
CA LEU A 450 -0.01 5.02 9.88
C LEU A 450 -0.95 6.04 10.54
N ASN A 451 -0.62 7.31 10.36
CA ASN A 451 -1.53 8.41 10.58
C ASN A 451 -2.09 8.88 9.24
N TRP A 452 -3.38 8.63 9.00
CA TRP A 452 -4.06 8.95 7.75
C TRP A 452 -4.23 10.45 7.50
N LEU A 453 -4.01 11.29 8.53
CA LEU A 453 -4.01 12.76 8.43
C LEU A 453 -2.70 13.29 7.80
N GLN A 454 -1.76 12.41 7.50
CA GLN A 454 -0.45 12.73 6.90
C GLN A 454 -0.31 12.10 5.51
N PRO A 455 0.49 12.70 4.62
CA PRO A 455 0.85 12.08 3.35
C PRO A 455 1.48 10.69 3.54
N HIS A 456 1.33 9.81 2.56
CA HIS A 456 1.99 8.50 2.54
C HIS A 456 3.27 8.53 1.69
N GLU A 457 3.14 8.35 0.38
CA GLU A 457 4.21 8.59 -0.61
C GLU A 457 3.82 9.83 -1.42
N GLY A 458 4.02 11.03 -0.83
CA GLY A 458 3.47 12.26 -1.35
C GLY A 458 2.00 12.50 -0.96
N ASN A 459 1.50 13.68 -1.26
CA ASN A 459 0.15 14.10 -0.94
C ASN A 459 -0.77 13.90 -2.14
N ILE A 460 -1.85 13.14 -1.96
CA ILE A 460 -2.84 12.86 -3.03
C ILE A 460 -3.44 14.14 -3.62
N ILE A 461 -3.58 15.21 -2.82
CA ILE A 461 -4.08 16.50 -3.31
C ILE A 461 -3.10 17.11 -4.31
N ASP A 462 -1.81 17.13 -3.97
CA ASP A 462 -0.75 17.70 -4.84
C ASP A 462 -0.56 16.82 -6.10
N PHE A 463 -0.85 15.52 -6.03
CA PHE A 463 -0.81 14.62 -7.16
C PHE A 463 -1.98 14.85 -8.14
N LEU A 464 -3.19 15.09 -7.61
CA LEU A 464 -4.40 15.23 -8.41
C LEU A 464 -4.67 16.66 -8.89
N PHE A 465 -4.17 17.67 -8.17
CA PHE A 465 -4.45 19.07 -8.44
C PHE A 465 -3.18 19.91 -8.57
N ARG A 466 -3.27 20.98 -9.32
CA ARG A 466 -2.24 22.02 -9.37
C ARG A 466 -2.84 23.40 -9.17
N SER A 467 -2.10 24.29 -8.54
CA SER A 467 -2.42 25.70 -8.50
C SER A 467 -2.29 26.34 -9.88
N ARG A 468 -3.09 27.38 -10.15
CA ARG A 468 -2.95 28.22 -11.34
C ARG A 468 -3.17 29.67 -10.98
N ALA A 469 -2.61 30.59 -11.78
CA ALA A 469 -2.94 32.01 -11.70
C ALA A 469 -4.39 32.24 -12.13
N PHE A 470 -5.12 33.06 -11.37
CA PHE A 470 -6.50 33.43 -11.66
C PHE A 470 -6.70 34.90 -11.24
N GLN A 471 -7.19 35.70 -12.14
CA GLN A 471 -7.44 37.13 -11.92
C GLN A 471 -8.80 37.49 -12.52
N THR A 472 -9.57 38.31 -11.82
CA THR A 472 -10.84 38.86 -12.27
C THR A 472 -10.70 40.31 -12.72
N GLU A 473 -9.63 40.99 -12.27
CA GLU A 473 -9.32 42.39 -12.55
C GLU A 473 -7.85 42.55 -12.87
N ALA A 474 -7.50 43.59 -13.60
CA ALA A 474 -6.10 43.91 -13.84
C ALA A 474 -5.39 44.24 -12.51
N PRO A 475 -4.14 43.80 -12.30
CA PRO A 475 -3.39 44.22 -11.12
C PRO A 475 -3.22 45.75 -11.13
N PRO A 476 -3.14 46.40 -9.94
CA PRO A 476 -2.81 47.80 -9.87
C PRO A 476 -1.48 48.06 -10.58
N ALA A 477 -1.41 49.13 -11.34
CA ALA A 477 -0.17 49.54 -11.98
C ALA A 477 0.91 49.79 -10.92
N HIS A 478 2.03 49.10 -11.02
CA HIS A 478 3.18 49.24 -10.14
C HIS A 478 4.05 50.41 -10.59
#